data_dc0d4198d83ba532487c84ca7012d86f
#
_entry.id   dc0d4198d83ba532487c84ca7012d86f
#
_cell.length_a   1.000
_cell.length_b   1.000
_cell.length_c   1.000
_cell.angle_alpha   90.00
_cell.angle_beta   90.00
_cell.angle_gamma   90.00
#
_symmetry.space_group_name_H-M   'P 1'
#
loop_
_entity.id
_entity.type
_entity.pdbx_description
1 polymer ?
#
loop_
_entity_poly.entity_id
_entity_poly.type
_entity_poly.pdbx_seq_one_letter_code
_entity_poly.pdbx_strand_id
1 'polypeptide(L)'
;DNYKAIFQNEIFWKALSHNIFWILFTVFIPTIFGIILAVLLNQSFVKGRLLFRVIFYMPAIVSMVAVGIVWNWILNPEFGILNRALKFIGLDFLAFNWLGDEHTVMWALLIAGSWVHYGFCMVITMAALSGLDACYVEAAKLEGANPVQTFFYVTLPLLKNTFTLLVLNSLIGSFKVFEIVYIMTKGGPYHSSEVISTLMYRTAFMDSEFGMGSAVAVVLSVIIAVCSAVYMKYSEKE
;
A
#
# COMPACT_ATOMS: atom_id res chain seq x y z
N ASP A 1 21.45 18.81 -18.65
CA ASP A 1 20.88 18.04 -19.78
C ASP A 1 20.02 16.88 -19.31
N ASN A 2 20.44 16.06 -18.33
CA ASN A 2 19.69 14.87 -17.85
C ASN A 2 18.29 15.22 -17.33
N TYR A 3 18.13 16.29 -16.53
CA TYR A 3 16.81 16.70 -16.04
C TYR A 3 15.83 17.05 -17.15
N LYS A 4 16.31 17.72 -18.22
CA LYS A 4 15.45 18.03 -19.36
C LYS A 4 15.01 16.75 -20.08
N ALA A 5 15.93 15.80 -20.25
CA ALA A 5 15.64 14.50 -20.87
C ALA A 5 14.63 13.69 -20.06
N ILE A 6 14.69 13.69 -18.70
CA ILE A 6 13.71 13.00 -17.85
C ILE A 6 12.30 13.52 -18.13
N PHE A 7 12.09 14.84 -18.14
CA PHE A 7 10.76 15.41 -18.34
C PHE A 7 10.22 15.27 -19.77
N GLN A 8 11.08 14.94 -20.73
CA GLN A 8 10.72 14.62 -22.11
C GLN A 8 10.45 13.11 -22.30
N ASN A 9 10.78 12.27 -21.32
CA ASN A 9 10.63 10.83 -21.40
C ASN A 9 9.19 10.42 -21.02
N GLU A 10 8.46 9.84 -21.96
CA GLU A 10 7.08 9.35 -21.73
C GLU A 10 7.00 8.26 -20.66
N ILE A 11 8.05 7.42 -20.55
CA ILE A 11 8.09 6.34 -19.54
C ILE A 11 8.17 6.94 -18.14
N PHE A 12 8.84 8.07 -17.94
CA PHE A 12 8.88 8.76 -16.66
C PHE A 12 7.47 9.19 -16.21
N TRP A 13 6.68 9.79 -17.09
CA TRP A 13 5.32 10.22 -16.77
C TRP A 13 4.39 9.03 -16.53
N LYS A 14 4.56 7.95 -17.28
CA LYS A 14 3.84 6.69 -17.06
C LYS A 14 4.19 6.11 -15.69
N ALA A 15 5.46 6.03 -15.34
CA ALA A 15 5.93 5.56 -14.04
C ALA A 15 5.42 6.44 -12.88
N LEU A 16 5.42 7.75 -13.06
CA LEU A 16 4.86 8.69 -12.07
C LEU A 16 3.35 8.48 -11.87
N SER A 17 2.59 8.28 -12.96
CA SER A 17 1.16 8.00 -12.87
C SER A 17 0.88 6.69 -12.12
N HIS A 18 1.70 5.67 -12.30
CA HIS A 18 1.61 4.41 -11.55
C HIS A 18 1.92 4.61 -10.06
N ASN A 19 2.92 5.44 -9.69
CA ASN A 19 3.16 5.78 -8.30
C ASN A 19 1.96 6.53 -7.67
N ILE A 20 1.34 7.47 -8.39
CA ILE A 20 0.12 8.16 -7.91
C ILE A 20 -1.02 7.15 -7.71
N PHE A 21 -1.23 6.24 -8.66
CA PHE A 21 -2.23 5.19 -8.52
C PHE A 21 -1.94 4.27 -7.32
N TRP A 22 -0.64 3.96 -7.08
CA TRP A 22 -0.21 3.19 -5.92
C TRP A 22 -0.54 3.91 -4.60
N ILE A 23 -0.27 5.22 -4.52
CA ILE A 23 -0.60 6.05 -3.35
C ILE A 23 -2.11 5.99 -3.07
N LEU A 24 -2.93 6.31 -4.07
CA LEU A 24 -4.38 6.33 -3.93
C LEU A 24 -4.90 4.97 -3.46
N PHE A 25 -4.47 3.90 -4.09
CA PHE A 25 -4.89 2.56 -3.73
C PHE A 25 -4.47 2.20 -2.29
N THR A 26 -3.21 2.47 -1.93
CA THR A 26 -2.65 2.09 -0.62
C THR A 26 -3.30 2.88 0.51
N VAL A 27 -3.57 4.16 0.31
CA VAL A 27 -4.25 4.99 1.31
C VAL A 27 -5.70 4.53 1.53
N PHE A 28 -6.44 4.25 0.46
CA PHE A 28 -7.88 3.96 0.60
C PHE A 28 -8.17 2.49 0.90
N ILE A 29 -7.45 1.53 0.34
CA ILE A 29 -7.80 0.11 0.46
C ILE A 29 -7.13 -0.55 1.67
N PRO A 30 -5.81 -0.82 1.68
CA PRO A 30 -5.21 -1.56 2.79
C PRO A 30 -5.15 -0.74 4.09
N THR A 31 -5.05 0.60 4.02
CA THR A 31 -5.04 1.42 5.23
C THR A 31 -6.40 1.38 5.91
N ILE A 32 -7.50 1.61 5.18
CA ILE A 32 -8.86 1.53 5.75
C ILE A 32 -9.14 0.11 6.25
N PHE A 33 -8.74 -0.91 5.49
CA PHE A 33 -8.92 -2.30 5.90
C PHE A 33 -8.17 -2.61 7.20
N GLY A 34 -6.92 -2.15 7.34
CA GLY A 34 -6.14 -2.29 8.56
C GLY A 34 -6.79 -1.59 9.77
N ILE A 35 -7.35 -0.40 9.56
CA ILE A 35 -8.09 0.34 10.59
C ILE A 35 -9.34 -0.41 11.03
N ILE A 36 -10.12 -0.92 10.07
CA ILE A 36 -11.33 -1.72 10.38
C ILE A 36 -10.95 -2.96 11.20
N LEU A 37 -9.90 -3.68 10.79
CA LEU A 37 -9.41 -4.83 11.55
C LEU A 37 -8.97 -4.44 12.96
N ALA A 38 -8.25 -3.32 13.13
CA ALA A 38 -7.82 -2.83 14.43
C ALA A 38 -9.02 -2.55 15.36
N VAL A 39 -10.03 -1.86 14.84
CA VAL A 39 -11.24 -1.54 15.60
C VAL A 39 -12.01 -2.80 15.97
N LEU A 40 -12.19 -3.74 15.04
CA LEU A 40 -12.87 -5.02 15.30
C LEU A 40 -12.12 -5.85 16.35
N LEU A 41 -10.79 -6.00 16.21
CA LEU A 41 -9.97 -6.76 17.14
C LEU A 41 -9.81 -6.08 18.52
N ASN A 42 -10.16 -4.82 18.64
CA ASN A 42 -10.17 -4.11 19.92
C ASN A 42 -11.49 -4.35 20.71
N GLN A 43 -12.54 -4.89 20.08
CA GLN A 43 -13.82 -5.13 20.74
C GLN A 43 -13.74 -6.30 21.75
N SER A 44 -14.42 -6.18 22.87
CA SER A 44 -14.41 -7.19 23.96
C SER A 44 -15.01 -8.53 23.58
N PHE A 45 -15.92 -8.57 22.59
CA PHE A 45 -16.59 -9.81 22.16
C PHE A 45 -15.69 -10.72 21.31
N VAL A 46 -14.57 -10.23 20.77
CA VAL A 46 -13.67 -11.04 19.94
C VAL A 46 -12.82 -11.94 20.84
N LYS A 47 -13.11 -13.25 20.80
CA LYS A 47 -12.30 -14.27 21.49
C LYS A 47 -11.06 -14.60 20.66
N GLY A 48 -9.91 -14.83 21.31
CA GLY A 48 -8.67 -15.18 20.62
C GLY A 48 -7.98 -14.00 19.88
N ARG A 49 -8.22 -12.77 20.32
CA ARG A 49 -7.66 -11.54 19.74
C ARG A 49 -6.16 -11.61 19.43
N LEU A 50 -5.38 -12.23 20.32
CA LEU A 50 -3.93 -12.35 20.13
C LEU A 50 -3.60 -13.19 18.89
N LEU A 51 -4.29 -14.31 18.69
CA LEU A 51 -4.09 -15.18 17.52
C LEU A 51 -4.41 -14.43 16.21
N PHE A 52 -5.56 -13.75 16.16
CA PHE A 52 -5.94 -12.97 14.97
C PHE A 52 -4.95 -11.83 14.70
N ARG A 53 -4.43 -11.14 15.73
CA ARG A 53 -3.40 -10.12 15.58
C ARG A 53 -2.13 -10.70 14.93
N VAL A 54 -1.69 -11.86 15.39
CA VAL A 54 -0.51 -12.54 14.83
C VAL A 54 -0.76 -12.94 13.38
N ILE A 55 -1.90 -13.57 13.07
CA ILE A 55 -2.23 -14.02 11.71
C ILE A 55 -2.29 -12.84 10.73
N PHE A 56 -2.99 -11.77 11.09
CA PHE A 56 -3.12 -10.60 10.21
C PHE A 56 -1.84 -9.76 10.09
N TYR A 57 -0.97 -9.80 11.09
CA TYR A 57 0.32 -9.10 11.03
C TYR A 57 1.43 -9.92 10.38
N MET A 58 1.29 -11.26 10.32
CA MET A 58 2.31 -12.15 9.78
C MET A 58 2.83 -11.72 8.38
N PRO A 59 1.99 -11.30 7.42
CA PRO A 59 2.48 -10.82 6.13
C PRO A 59 3.45 -9.64 6.22
N ALA A 60 3.25 -8.75 7.17
CA ALA A 60 4.08 -7.55 7.34
C ALA A 60 5.52 -7.84 7.84
N ILE A 61 5.76 -9.04 8.36
CA ILE A 61 7.09 -9.47 8.83
C ILE A 61 7.90 -10.11 7.69
N VAL A 62 7.23 -10.60 6.64
CA VAL A 62 7.88 -11.27 5.51
C VAL A 62 8.58 -10.24 4.63
N SER A 63 9.79 -10.55 4.13
CA SER A 63 10.48 -9.65 3.21
C SER A 63 9.71 -9.48 1.90
N MET A 64 9.73 -8.26 1.34
CA MET A 64 9.03 -7.97 0.08
C MET A 64 9.48 -8.85 -1.09
N VAL A 65 10.74 -9.29 -1.10
CA VAL A 65 11.26 -10.23 -2.10
C VAL A 65 10.56 -11.58 -1.99
N ALA A 66 10.44 -12.14 -0.78
CA ALA A 66 9.74 -13.40 -0.56
C ALA A 66 8.24 -13.27 -0.88
N VAL A 67 7.62 -12.16 -0.52
CA VAL A 67 6.23 -11.85 -0.90
C VAL A 67 6.08 -11.87 -2.42
N GLY A 68 6.95 -11.19 -3.16
CA GLY A 68 6.91 -11.16 -4.62
C GLY A 68 7.02 -12.56 -5.24
N ILE A 69 7.92 -13.41 -4.72
CA ILE A 69 8.09 -14.80 -5.19
C ILE A 69 6.81 -15.63 -4.93
N VAL A 70 6.26 -15.54 -3.72
CA VAL A 70 5.02 -16.27 -3.35
C VAL A 70 3.85 -15.83 -4.22
N TRP A 71 3.68 -14.51 -4.42
CA TRP A 71 2.61 -14.00 -5.26
C TRP A 71 2.79 -14.33 -6.75
N ASN A 72 4.03 -14.42 -7.27
CA ASN A 72 4.29 -14.96 -8.61
C ASN A 72 3.76 -16.39 -8.77
N TRP A 73 3.90 -17.23 -7.74
CA TRP A 73 3.35 -18.60 -7.77
C TRP A 73 1.82 -18.60 -7.64
N ILE A 74 1.26 -17.78 -6.76
CA ILE A 74 -0.20 -17.67 -6.58
C ILE A 74 -0.89 -17.23 -7.87
N LEU A 75 -0.29 -16.25 -8.57
CA LEU A 75 -0.83 -15.62 -9.77
C LEU A 75 -0.40 -16.30 -11.09
N ASN A 76 0.37 -17.40 -11.01
CA ASN A 76 0.81 -18.09 -12.21
C ASN A 76 -0.40 -18.57 -13.03
N PRO A 77 -0.44 -18.31 -14.38
CA PRO A 77 -1.60 -18.63 -15.21
C PRO A 77 -1.83 -20.14 -15.36
N GLU A 78 -0.78 -20.97 -15.29
CA GLU A 78 -0.88 -22.41 -15.53
C GLU A 78 -1.14 -23.22 -14.25
N PHE A 79 -0.35 -22.97 -13.20
CA PHE A 79 -0.43 -23.77 -11.96
C PHE A 79 -0.81 -22.94 -10.72
N GLY A 80 -1.02 -21.65 -10.87
CA GLY A 80 -1.33 -20.75 -9.76
C GLY A 80 -2.64 -21.11 -9.06
N ILE A 81 -2.61 -21.00 -7.71
CA ILE A 81 -3.76 -21.38 -6.89
C ILE A 81 -4.97 -20.47 -7.14
N LEU A 82 -4.76 -19.18 -7.46
CA LEU A 82 -5.85 -18.24 -7.71
C LEU A 82 -6.68 -18.65 -8.92
N ASN A 83 -6.04 -18.88 -10.08
CA ASN A 83 -6.75 -19.28 -11.29
C ASN A 83 -7.40 -20.66 -11.15
N ARG A 84 -6.76 -21.58 -10.42
CA ARG A 84 -7.37 -22.90 -10.13
C ARG A 84 -8.61 -22.76 -9.25
N ALA A 85 -8.55 -21.91 -8.21
CA ALA A 85 -9.71 -21.68 -7.34
C ALA A 85 -10.86 -21.01 -8.11
N LEU A 86 -10.58 -20.01 -8.95
CA LEU A 86 -11.57 -19.35 -9.80
C LEU A 86 -12.26 -20.35 -10.75
N LYS A 87 -11.50 -21.20 -11.42
CA LYS A 87 -12.05 -22.27 -12.28
C LYS A 87 -12.88 -23.27 -11.49
N PHE A 88 -12.43 -23.66 -10.31
CA PHE A 88 -13.15 -24.64 -9.47
C PHE A 88 -14.55 -24.14 -9.05
N ILE A 89 -14.70 -22.81 -8.83
CA ILE A 89 -15.99 -22.20 -8.47
C ILE A 89 -16.79 -21.71 -9.68
N GLY A 90 -16.35 -22.04 -10.92
CA GLY A 90 -17.06 -21.67 -12.16
C GLY A 90 -16.88 -20.24 -12.62
N LEU A 91 -15.86 -19.55 -12.12
CA LEU A 91 -15.50 -18.17 -12.51
C LEU A 91 -14.32 -18.14 -13.50
N ASP A 92 -14.35 -19.00 -14.51
CA ASP A 92 -13.27 -19.12 -15.51
C ASP A 92 -12.98 -17.80 -16.24
N PHE A 93 -14.00 -16.96 -16.41
CA PHE A 93 -13.87 -15.65 -17.06
C PHE A 93 -13.02 -14.64 -16.28
N LEU A 94 -12.73 -14.90 -15.00
CA LEU A 94 -11.81 -14.13 -14.14
C LEU A 94 -10.41 -14.74 -14.07
N ALA A 95 -10.15 -15.85 -14.74
CA ALA A 95 -8.84 -16.51 -14.73
C ALA A 95 -7.91 -15.90 -15.77
N PHE A 96 -7.29 -14.78 -15.44
CA PHE A 96 -6.40 -14.02 -16.32
C PHE A 96 -4.93 -14.45 -16.23
N ASN A 97 -4.12 -14.00 -17.19
CA ASN A 97 -2.68 -13.93 -17.04
C ASN A 97 -2.32 -12.63 -16.28
N TRP A 98 -2.51 -12.65 -14.96
CA TRP A 98 -2.47 -11.49 -14.07
C TRP A 98 -1.23 -10.60 -14.24
N LEU A 99 -0.07 -11.22 -14.48
CA LEU A 99 1.22 -10.51 -14.57
C LEU A 99 1.66 -10.28 -16.03
N GLY A 100 1.05 -10.97 -16.98
CA GLY A 100 1.39 -10.87 -18.40
C GLY A 100 0.48 -9.95 -19.22
N ASP A 101 -0.59 -9.44 -18.62
CA ASP A 101 -1.54 -8.53 -19.26
C ASP A 101 -1.37 -7.11 -18.70
N GLU A 102 -1.29 -6.12 -19.59
CA GLU A 102 -1.07 -4.72 -19.22
C GLU A 102 -2.21 -4.09 -18.39
N HIS A 103 -3.43 -4.63 -18.51
CA HIS A 103 -4.61 -4.14 -17.79
C HIS A 103 -4.72 -4.73 -16.38
N THR A 104 -4.16 -5.91 -16.15
CA THR A 104 -4.28 -6.62 -14.85
C THR A 104 -3.02 -6.52 -13.98
N VAL A 105 -1.86 -6.32 -14.58
CA VAL A 105 -0.57 -6.37 -13.88
C VAL A 105 -0.48 -5.39 -12.70
N MET A 106 -0.95 -4.16 -12.88
CA MET A 106 -0.91 -3.16 -11.80
C MET A 106 -1.81 -3.56 -10.63
N TRP A 107 -3.01 -4.08 -10.90
CA TRP A 107 -3.91 -4.59 -9.87
C TRP A 107 -3.32 -5.76 -9.11
N ALA A 108 -2.66 -6.69 -9.80
CA ALA A 108 -1.99 -7.82 -9.20
C ALA A 108 -0.89 -7.40 -8.21
N LEU A 109 -0.09 -6.42 -8.60
CA LEU A 109 0.96 -5.83 -7.74
C LEU A 109 0.37 -5.11 -6.53
N LEU A 110 -0.69 -4.32 -6.73
CA LEU A 110 -1.37 -3.59 -5.66
C LEU A 110 -2.00 -4.53 -4.63
N ILE A 111 -2.61 -5.62 -5.06
CA ILE A 111 -3.17 -6.66 -4.17
C ILE A 111 -2.05 -7.31 -3.36
N ALA A 112 -0.95 -7.70 -4.02
CA ALA A 112 0.19 -8.31 -3.35
C ALA A 112 0.85 -7.37 -2.31
N GLY A 113 1.04 -6.09 -2.67
CA GLY A 113 1.56 -5.07 -1.75
C GLY A 113 0.61 -4.78 -0.59
N SER A 114 -0.69 -4.75 -0.86
CA SER A 114 -1.72 -4.52 0.16
C SER A 114 -1.77 -5.61 1.22
N TRP A 115 -1.48 -6.86 0.83
CA TRP A 115 -1.42 -8.00 1.74
C TRP A 115 -0.37 -7.81 2.86
N VAL A 116 0.68 -7.08 2.58
CA VAL A 116 1.69 -6.70 3.58
C VAL A 116 1.28 -5.44 4.33
N HIS A 117 0.76 -4.44 3.62
CA HIS A 117 0.55 -3.10 4.16
C HIS A 117 -0.58 -3.00 5.19
N TYR A 118 -1.70 -3.71 5.00
CA TYR A 118 -2.83 -3.62 5.94
C TYR A 118 -2.46 -4.09 7.36
N GLY A 119 -1.58 -5.08 7.47
CA GLY A 119 -1.13 -5.58 8.78
C GLY A 119 -0.36 -4.52 9.58
N PHE A 120 0.51 -3.76 8.92
CA PHE A 120 1.17 -2.61 9.50
C PHE A 120 0.18 -1.55 9.98
N CYS A 121 -0.77 -1.16 9.12
CA CYS A 121 -1.81 -0.18 9.48
C CYS A 121 -2.66 -0.64 10.66
N MET A 122 -3.01 -1.93 10.70
CA MET A 122 -3.74 -2.52 11.82
C MET A 122 -2.99 -2.38 13.14
N VAL A 123 -1.70 -2.73 13.18
CA VAL A 123 -0.91 -2.68 14.43
C VAL A 123 -0.73 -1.26 14.92
N ILE A 124 -0.41 -0.31 14.05
CA ILE A 124 -0.28 1.11 14.42
C ILE A 124 -1.60 1.66 14.96
N THR A 125 -2.73 1.36 14.29
CA THR A 125 -4.06 1.78 14.76
C THR A 125 -4.41 1.15 16.10
N MET A 126 -4.06 -0.13 16.33
CA MET A 126 -4.31 -0.80 17.61
C MET A 126 -3.48 -0.19 18.74
N ALA A 127 -2.23 0.16 18.48
CA ALA A 127 -1.40 0.85 19.47
C ALA A 127 -2.01 2.20 19.85
N ALA A 128 -2.47 2.96 18.87
CA ALA A 128 -3.16 4.24 19.10
C ALA A 128 -4.47 4.06 19.88
N LEU A 129 -5.32 3.09 19.51
CA LEU A 129 -6.55 2.78 20.24
C LEU A 129 -6.28 2.39 21.70
N SER A 130 -5.19 1.68 21.97
CA SER A 130 -4.81 1.27 23.34
C SER A 130 -4.31 2.45 24.19
N GLY A 131 -3.88 3.54 23.54
CA GLY A 131 -3.45 4.78 24.20
C GLY A 131 -4.58 5.79 24.46
N LEU A 132 -5.78 5.54 23.93
CA LEU A 132 -6.92 6.42 24.17
C LEU A 132 -7.47 6.22 25.59
N ASP A 133 -7.79 7.34 26.26
CA ASP A 133 -8.47 7.29 27.56
C ASP A 133 -9.89 6.73 27.38
N ALA A 134 -10.20 5.67 28.12
CA ALA A 134 -11.52 5.02 28.10
C ALA A 134 -12.67 5.99 28.43
N CYS A 135 -12.39 7.07 29.18
CA CYS A 135 -13.39 8.03 29.60
C CYS A 135 -14.14 8.67 28.44
N TYR A 136 -13.49 8.89 27.28
CA TYR A 136 -14.16 9.45 26.09
C TYR A 136 -15.21 8.50 25.52
N VAL A 137 -14.90 7.20 25.47
CA VAL A 137 -15.82 6.17 24.97
C VAL A 137 -16.94 5.91 25.96
N GLU A 138 -16.65 5.96 27.26
CA GLU A 138 -17.64 5.79 28.33
C GLU A 138 -18.61 6.98 28.37
N ALA A 139 -18.13 8.21 28.27
CA ALA A 139 -18.96 9.41 28.19
C ALA A 139 -19.91 9.35 26.99
N ALA A 140 -19.42 8.97 25.81
CA ALA A 140 -20.27 8.83 24.62
C ALA A 140 -21.39 7.77 24.82
N LYS A 141 -21.09 6.67 25.51
CA LYS A 141 -22.10 5.65 25.84
C LYS A 141 -23.15 6.17 26.84
N LEU A 142 -22.74 6.98 27.81
CA LEU A 142 -23.67 7.59 28.78
C LEU A 142 -24.61 8.59 28.11
N GLU A 143 -24.13 9.28 27.06
CA GLU A 143 -24.92 10.15 26.19
C GLU A 143 -25.83 9.40 25.20
N GLY A 144 -25.81 8.05 25.22
CA GLY A 144 -26.65 7.20 24.38
C GLY A 144 -26.12 6.92 22.98
N ALA A 145 -24.85 7.24 22.69
CA ALA A 145 -24.25 6.96 21.39
C ALA A 145 -24.11 5.45 21.16
N ASN A 146 -24.54 5.00 19.99
CA ASN A 146 -24.32 3.63 19.56
C ASN A 146 -22.84 3.41 19.14
N PRO A 147 -22.36 2.15 18.99
CA PRO A 147 -20.96 1.88 18.67
C PRO A 147 -20.45 2.55 17.38
N VAL A 148 -21.30 2.69 16.37
CA VAL A 148 -20.96 3.35 15.10
C VAL A 148 -20.81 4.86 15.31
N GLN A 149 -21.72 5.47 16.04
CA GLN A 149 -21.64 6.88 16.40
C GLN A 149 -20.39 7.16 17.25
N THR A 150 -20.13 6.34 18.27
CA THR A 150 -18.93 6.47 19.10
C THR A 150 -17.66 6.37 18.25
N PHE A 151 -17.63 5.46 17.27
CA PHE A 151 -16.49 5.35 16.39
C PHE A 151 -16.28 6.61 15.54
N PHE A 152 -17.29 7.07 14.81
CA PHE A 152 -17.14 8.17 13.87
C PHE A 152 -17.01 9.55 14.55
N TYR A 153 -17.70 9.78 15.67
CA TYR A 153 -17.73 11.09 16.32
C TYR A 153 -16.74 11.25 17.47
N VAL A 154 -16.23 10.14 18.03
CA VAL A 154 -15.29 10.19 19.17
C VAL A 154 -13.96 9.53 18.81
N THR A 155 -13.96 8.24 18.47
CA THR A 155 -12.72 7.48 18.27
C THR A 155 -11.96 7.96 17.04
N LEU A 156 -12.61 8.13 15.92
CA LEU A 156 -11.99 8.53 14.66
C LEU A 156 -11.30 9.91 14.73
N PRO A 157 -11.93 10.96 15.28
CA PRO A 157 -11.29 12.26 15.49
C PRO A 157 -10.06 12.18 16.44
N LEU A 158 -10.15 11.39 17.51
CA LEU A 158 -9.03 11.20 18.44
C LEU A 158 -7.83 10.46 17.80
N LEU A 159 -8.06 9.68 16.76
CA LEU A 159 -7.02 8.99 15.99
C LEU A 159 -6.46 9.83 14.83
N LYS A 160 -6.83 11.10 14.69
CA LYS A 160 -6.41 11.97 13.58
C LYS A 160 -4.91 11.93 13.34
N ASN A 161 -4.09 12.09 14.39
CA ASN A 161 -2.63 12.06 14.27
C ASN A 161 -2.12 10.71 13.76
N THR A 162 -2.77 9.62 14.16
CA THR A 162 -2.44 8.28 13.67
C THR A 162 -2.79 8.14 12.18
N PHE A 163 -3.93 8.67 11.74
CA PHE A 163 -4.27 8.69 10.31
C PHE A 163 -3.28 9.51 9.50
N THR A 164 -2.90 10.69 9.98
CA THR A 164 -1.87 11.51 9.35
C THR A 164 -0.58 10.71 9.15
N LEU A 165 -0.14 9.99 10.20
CA LEU A 165 1.04 9.15 10.14
C LEU A 165 0.90 8.01 9.13
N LEU A 166 -0.24 7.31 9.11
CA LEU A 166 -0.50 6.21 8.19
C LEU A 166 -0.54 6.68 6.73
N VAL A 167 -1.20 7.79 6.45
CA VAL A 167 -1.26 8.37 5.10
C VAL A 167 0.13 8.83 4.64
N LEU A 168 0.90 9.49 5.52
CA LEU A 168 2.27 9.92 5.21
C LEU A 168 3.18 8.70 4.92
N ASN A 169 3.08 7.66 5.73
CA ASN A 169 3.82 6.41 5.50
C ASN A 169 3.43 5.76 4.18
N SER A 170 2.14 5.69 3.86
CA SER A 170 1.64 5.15 2.59
C SER A 170 2.13 5.98 1.39
N LEU A 171 2.15 7.31 1.50
CA LEU A 171 2.64 8.21 0.46
C LEU A 171 4.14 7.96 0.19
N ILE A 172 4.96 8.01 1.22
CA ILE A 172 6.41 7.80 1.10
C ILE A 172 6.70 6.38 0.59
N GLY A 173 6.03 5.37 1.15
CA GLY A 173 6.20 3.96 0.76
C GLY A 173 5.82 3.71 -0.70
N SER A 174 4.76 4.32 -1.18
CA SER A 174 4.29 4.18 -2.56
C SER A 174 5.25 4.79 -3.59
N PHE A 175 5.90 5.90 -3.26
CA PHE A 175 6.95 6.45 -4.13
C PHE A 175 8.23 5.61 -4.11
N LYS A 176 8.53 4.96 -2.98
CA LYS A 176 9.71 4.12 -2.80
C LYS A 176 9.49 2.66 -3.18
N VAL A 177 8.30 2.28 -3.63
CA VAL A 177 8.02 0.89 -4.00
C VAL A 177 8.97 0.45 -5.11
N PHE A 178 9.70 -0.63 -4.87
CA PHE A 178 10.69 -1.18 -5.79
C PHE A 178 10.64 -2.72 -5.81
N GLU A 179 10.87 -3.36 -4.67
CA GLU A 179 11.16 -4.80 -4.57
C GLU A 179 10.06 -5.64 -5.20
N ILE A 180 8.81 -5.38 -4.84
CA ILE A 180 7.67 -6.17 -5.29
C ILE A 180 7.44 -6.01 -6.80
N VAL A 181 7.57 -4.79 -7.33
CA VAL A 181 7.46 -4.52 -8.76
C VAL A 181 8.60 -5.19 -9.54
N TYR A 182 9.83 -5.03 -9.04
CA TYR A 182 11.00 -5.60 -9.69
C TYR A 182 10.99 -7.12 -9.69
N ILE A 183 10.63 -7.77 -8.59
CA ILE A 183 10.60 -9.24 -8.47
C ILE A 183 9.46 -9.84 -9.28
N MET A 184 8.28 -9.22 -9.29
CA MET A 184 7.12 -9.80 -9.94
C MET A 184 7.08 -9.54 -11.45
N THR A 185 7.48 -8.34 -11.91
CA THR A 185 7.23 -7.91 -13.30
C THR A 185 8.41 -7.22 -13.96
N LYS A 186 9.40 -6.75 -13.21
CA LYS A 186 10.49 -5.89 -13.67
C LYS A 186 9.99 -4.63 -14.42
N GLY A 187 8.79 -4.14 -14.05
CA GLY A 187 8.14 -3.00 -14.73
C GLY A 187 7.30 -3.35 -15.95
N GLY A 188 7.28 -4.64 -16.39
CA GLY A 188 6.53 -5.13 -17.56
C GLY A 188 5.05 -5.44 -17.30
N PRO A 189 4.35 -5.92 -18.35
CA PRO A 189 4.70 -5.84 -19.76
C PRO A 189 4.65 -4.40 -20.30
N TYR A 190 5.45 -4.06 -21.29
CA TYR A 190 5.44 -2.75 -21.98
C TYR A 190 5.41 -1.52 -21.04
N HIS A 191 6.18 -1.55 -19.95
CA HIS A 191 6.18 -0.51 -18.89
C HIS A 191 4.82 -0.27 -18.21
N SER A 192 3.87 -1.22 -18.28
CA SER A 192 2.54 -1.06 -17.67
C SER A 192 2.52 -1.25 -16.15
N SER A 193 3.62 -1.69 -15.56
CA SER A 193 3.83 -1.70 -14.11
C SER A 193 5.09 -0.95 -13.66
N GLU A 194 5.71 -0.20 -14.57
CA GLU A 194 6.89 0.60 -14.26
C GLU A 194 6.57 1.65 -13.20
N VAL A 195 7.44 1.79 -12.20
CA VAL A 195 7.41 2.86 -11.19
C VAL A 195 8.73 3.63 -11.24
N ILE A 196 8.79 4.83 -10.68
CA ILE A 196 10.00 5.67 -10.82
C ILE A 196 11.24 4.98 -10.26
N SER A 197 11.11 4.21 -9.18
CA SER A 197 12.25 3.47 -8.59
C SER A 197 12.74 2.32 -9.48
N THR A 198 11.87 1.62 -10.22
CA THR A 198 12.30 0.62 -11.21
C THR A 198 12.89 1.25 -12.46
N LEU A 199 12.33 2.37 -12.91
CA LEU A 199 12.89 3.16 -14.00
C LEU A 199 14.30 3.67 -13.64
N MET A 200 14.48 4.24 -12.45
CA MET A 200 15.78 4.68 -11.92
C MET A 200 16.80 3.53 -11.93
N TYR A 201 16.41 2.37 -11.42
CA TYR A 201 17.28 1.20 -11.36
C TYR A 201 17.66 0.70 -12.76
N ARG A 202 16.70 0.61 -13.67
CA ARG A 202 16.94 0.20 -15.07
C ARG A 202 17.92 1.14 -15.74
N THR A 203 17.64 2.44 -15.73
CA THR A 203 18.47 3.46 -16.38
C THR A 203 19.90 3.45 -15.82
N ALA A 204 20.06 3.39 -14.50
CA ALA A 204 21.38 3.41 -13.88
C ALA A 204 22.17 2.12 -14.14
N PHE A 205 21.56 0.93 -13.93
CA PHE A 205 22.30 -0.33 -13.84
C PHE A 205 22.12 -1.25 -15.05
N MET A 206 21.02 -1.20 -15.77
CA MET A 206 20.81 -2.01 -16.97
C MET A 206 21.28 -1.28 -18.22
N ASP A 207 20.92 0.01 -18.34
CA ASP A 207 21.29 0.84 -19.49
C ASP A 207 22.67 1.49 -19.31
N SER A 208 23.29 1.35 -18.11
CA SER A 208 24.59 1.92 -17.74
C SER A 208 24.66 3.47 -17.81
N GLU A 209 23.50 4.13 -17.74
CA GLU A 209 23.37 5.58 -17.76
C GLU A 209 23.31 6.16 -16.33
N PHE A 210 24.42 6.04 -15.58
CA PHE A 210 24.47 6.45 -14.15
C PHE A 210 24.07 7.90 -13.92
N GLY A 211 24.44 8.81 -14.84
CA GLY A 211 24.09 10.23 -14.73
C GLY A 211 22.59 10.48 -14.84
N MET A 212 21.91 9.76 -15.73
CA MET A 212 20.46 9.83 -15.91
C MET A 212 19.75 9.17 -14.72
N GLY A 213 20.16 7.96 -14.31
CA GLY A 213 19.58 7.27 -13.16
C GLY A 213 19.72 8.08 -11.87
N SER A 214 20.86 8.73 -11.63
CA SER A 214 21.05 9.64 -10.49
C SER A 214 20.14 10.86 -10.56
N ALA A 215 19.92 11.41 -11.75
CA ALA A 215 19.00 12.54 -11.92
C ALA A 215 17.54 12.10 -11.63
N VAL A 216 17.11 10.90 -12.03
CA VAL A 216 15.80 10.35 -11.67
C VAL A 216 15.69 10.18 -10.15
N ALA A 217 16.73 9.70 -9.47
CA ALA A 217 16.75 9.56 -8.00
C ALA A 217 16.57 10.91 -7.29
N VAL A 218 17.25 11.97 -7.76
CA VAL A 218 17.10 13.31 -7.21
C VAL A 218 15.68 13.84 -7.42
N VAL A 219 15.13 13.69 -8.62
CA VAL A 219 13.74 14.11 -8.93
C VAL A 219 12.76 13.39 -8.03
N LEU A 220 12.88 12.06 -7.88
CA LEU A 220 12.04 11.27 -6.97
C LEU A 220 12.14 11.77 -5.53
N SER A 221 13.34 12.02 -5.03
CA SER A 221 13.58 12.53 -3.67
C SER A 221 12.91 13.89 -3.45
N VAL A 222 13.01 14.79 -4.43
CA VAL A 222 12.33 16.10 -4.37
C VAL A 222 10.83 15.95 -4.39
N ILE A 223 10.27 15.08 -5.24
CA ILE A 223 8.83 14.80 -5.28
C ILE A 223 8.33 14.30 -3.91
N ILE A 224 9.02 13.32 -3.32
CA ILE A 224 8.67 12.78 -2.00
C ILE A 224 8.72 13.88 -0.94
N ALA A 225 9.78 14.65 -0.89
CA ALA A 225 9.95 15.73 0.09
C ALA A 225 8.86 16.81 -0.03
N VAL A 226 8.56 17.26 -1.25
CA VAL A 226 7.52 18.27 -1.50
C VAL A 226 6.14 17.72 -1.15
N CYS A 227 5.77 16.52 -1.62
CA CYS A 227 4.48 15.92 -1.34
C CYS A 227 4.29 15.69 0.16
N SER A 228 5.32 15.20 0.87
CA SER A 228 5.28 14.97 2.31
C SER A 228 5.14 16.28 3.09
N ALA A 229 5.92 17.32 2.73
CA ALA A 229 5.85 18.62 3.38
C ALA A 229 4.49 19.30 3.16
N VAL A 230 3.95 19.22 1.95
CA VAL A 230 2.62 19.76 1.62
C VAL A 230 1.56 19.04 2.44
N TYR A 231 1.58 17.69 2.48
CA TYR A 231 0.63 16.91 3.24
C TYR A 231 0.69 17.25 4.74
N MET A 232 1.87 17.30 5.35
CA MET A 232 2.04 17.65 6.77
C MET A 232 1.50 19.05 7.08
N LYS A 233 1.83 20.04 6.25
CA LYS A 233 1.34 21.43 6.43
C LYS A 233 -0.17 21.55 6.42
N TYR A 234 -0.87 20.75 5.61
CA TYR A 234 -2.34 20.73 5.59
C TYR A 234 -2.92 19.95 6.77
N SER A 235 -2.29 18.85 7.16
CA SER A 235 -2.74 18.03 8.29
C SER A 235 -2.61 18.72 9.66
N GLU A 236 -1.64 19.62 9.83
CA GLU A 236 -1.45 20.40 11.07
C GLU A 236 -2.45 21.55 11.23
N LYS A 237 -3.08 21.99 10.13
CA LYS A 237 -4.01 23.13 10.16
C LYS A 237 -5.45 22.76 10.53
N GLU A 238 -5.77 21.51 10.47
CA GLU A 238 -7.08 20.95 10.85
C GLU A 238 -7.05 20.35 12.27
#